data_042d9fc03436ea2c397e72e326e1a71e
#
_entry.id   042d9fc03436ea2c397e72e326e1a71e
#
_cell.length_a   1.000
_cell.length_b   1.000
_cell.length_c   1.000
_cell.angle_alpha   90.00
_cell.angle_beta   90.00
_cell.angle_gamma   90.00
#
_symmetry.space_group_name_H-M   'P 1'
#
loop_
_entity.id
_entity.type
_entity.pdbx_description
1 polymer ?
#
loop_
_entity_poly.entity_id
_entity_poly.type
_entity_poly.pdbx_seq_one_letter_code
_entity_poly.pdbx_strand_id
1 'polypeptide(L)'
;MNKRHIFAIIATFCIVNSHAQVCAFTDRKAVLQALEQAEDTFGNPLSTAHDEAKYVEVLRAVCDSELLSETDKMRPKLLLADALKNQIGTQAADIEYVTRDGSAHHIYDSTAPLTLIYFNDPDCESCEKVKNRLDTCTTLQNKVAEKRLEIVGIYTLDNEQAWKSSKFPTYIINGWNKNQDIEQNETYSLPTLPLFYLLDSNKKVLLKDEASLNRVLRYLHNDTTK
;
A
#
# COMPACT_ATOMS: atom_id res chain seq x y z
N MET A 1 -13.14 -31.92 -34.63
CA MET A 1 -11.72 -31.58 -34.72
C MET A 1 -11.49 -30.34 -33.86
N ASN A 2 -11.06 -30.54 -32.60
CA ASN A 2 -10.81 -29.46 -31.62
C ASN A 2 -9.34 -29.01 -31.71
N LYS A 3 -9.12 -27.80 -32.19
CA LYS A 3 -7.79 -27.16 -32.08
C LYS A 3 -7.69 -26.52 -30.71
N ARG A 4 -6.97 -27.19 -29.79
CA ARG A 4 -6.48 -26.62 -28.54
C ARG A 4 -5.34 -25.66 -28.90
N HIS A 5 -5.56 -24.39 -28.70
CA HIS A 5 -4.47 -23.40 -28.69
C HIS A 5 -3.68 -23.58 -27.40
N ILE A 6 -2.49 -24.15 -27.56
CA ILE A 6 -1.48 -24.20 -26.51
C ILE A 6 -0.86 -22.79 -26.48
N PHE A 7 -1.18 -22.01 -25.45
CA PHE A 7 -0.43 -20.82 -25.11
C PHE A 7 0.93 -21.27 -24.57
N ALA A 8 1.95 -21.12 -25.38
CA ALA A 8 3.34 -21.27 -24.93
C ALA A 8 3.68 -20.10 -23.99
N ILE A 9 3.71 -20.38 -22.71
CA ILE A 9 4.30 -19.49 -21.71
C ILE A 9 5.79 -19.50 -22.00
N ILE A 10 6.29 -18.43 -22.61
CA ILE A 10 7.74 -18.17 -22.69
C ILE A 10 8.16 -17.78 -21.28
N ALA A 11 8.52 -18.78 -20.47
CA ALA A 11 9.17 -18.56 -19.20
C ALA A 11 10.57 -18.01 -19.50
N THR A 12 10.73 -16.69 -19.34
CA THR A 12 12.04 -16.09 -19.25
C THR A 12 12.71 -16.65 -18.00
N PHE A 13 13.65 -17.56 -18.18
CA PHE A 13 14.40 -18.19 -17.09
C PHE A 13 15.23 -17.12 -16.38
N CYS A 14 14.79 -16.66 -15.23
CA CYS A 14 15.64 -15.94 -14.29
C CYS A 14 16.46 -16.99 -13.51
N ILE A 15 17.76 -17.08 -13.80
CA ILE A 15 18.68 -17.93 -13.02
C ILE A 15 18.92 -17.24 -11.68
N VAL A 16 18.47 -17.88 -10.61
CA VAL A 16 18.67 -17.43 -9.23
C VAL A 16 20.13 -17.66 -8.85
N ASN A 17 20.93 -16.63 -8.89
CA ASN A 17 22.22 -16.58 -8.21
C ASN A 17 22.19 -15.42 -7.20
N SER A 18 22.71 -15.66 -6.03
CA SER A 18 22.60 -14.86 -4.81
C SER A 18 23.27 -13.47 -4.79
N HIS A 19 23.41 -12.82 -5.95
CA HIS A 19 23.87 -11.43 -6.08
C HIS A 19 23.22 -10.84 -7.33
N ALA A 20 22.40 -9.83 -7.17
CA ALA A 20 21.76 -8.97 -8.17
C ALA A 20 21.21 -9.72 -9.39
N GLN A 21 19.92 -10.01 -9.38
CA GLN A 21 19.20 -10.59 -10.51
C GLN A 21 19.02 -9.51 -11.59
N VAL A 22 19.99 -9.41 -12.51
CA VAL A 22 19.85 -8.58 -13.70
C VAL A 22 18.90 -9.30 -14.66
N CYS A 23 17.68 -8.79 -14.79
CA CYS A 23 16.78 -9.23 -15.86
C CYS A 23 17.41 -8.84 -17.19
N ALA A 24 17.98 -9.79 -17.92
CA ALA A 24 18.50 -9.55 -19.27
C ALA A 24 17.30 -9.50 -20.24
N PHE A 25 16.86 -8.30 -20.59
CA PHE A 25 15.84 -8.09 -21.61
C PHE A 25 16.44 -8.30 -23.00
N THR A 26 15.70 -8.91 -23.92
CA THR A 26 16.18 -9.19 -25.27
C THR A 26 15.98 -8.02 -26.24
N ASP A 27 14.94 -7.22 -26.03
CA ASP A 27 14.60 -6.07 -26.87
C ASP A 27 13.67 -5.10 -26.11
N ARG A 28 13.37 -3.94 -26.71
CA ARG A 28 12.49 -2.91 -26.17
C ARG A 28 11.10 -3.47 -25.79
N LYS A 29 10.55 -4.37 -26.61
CA LYS A 29 9.22 -4.94 -26.36
C LYS A 29 9.22 -5.80 -25.10
N ALA A 30 10.26 -6.60 -24.91
CA ALA A 30 10.42 -7.44 -23.71
C ALA A 30 10.51 -6.59 -22.44
N VAL A 31 11.18 -5.43 -22.47
CA VAL A 31 11.25 -4.48 -21.34
C VAL A 31 9.87 -3.95 -21.00
N LEU A 32 9.11 -3.48 -22.01
CA LEU A 32 7.77 -2.90 -21.77
C LEU A 32 6.76 -3.96 -21.29
N GLN A 33 6.85 -5.19 -21.80
CA GLN A 33 6.04 -6.30 -21.31
C GLN A 33 6.36 -6.67 -19.86
N ALA A 34 7.63 -6.66 -19.47
CA ALA A 34 8.03 -6.90 -18.10
C ALA A 34 7.50 -5.83 -17.14
N LEU A 35 7.51 -4.56 -17.58
CA LEU A 35 6.90 -3.46 -16.82
C LEU A 35 5.42 -3.70 -16.58
N GLU A 36 4.65 -3.96 -17.64
CA GLU A 36 3.21 -4.20 -17.58
C GLU A 36 2.88 -5.39 -16.66
N GLN A 37 3.59 -6.50 -16.81
CA GLN A 37 3.44 -7.67 -15.93
C GLN A 37 3.78 -7.37 -14.47
N ALA A 38 4.82 -6.57 -14.23
CA ALA A 38 5.20 -6.21 -12.88
C ALA A 38 4.17 -5.30 -12.21
N GLU A 39 3.60 -4.35 -12.94
CA GLU A 39 2.50 -3.50 -12.46
C GLU A 39 1.29 -4.34 -12.05
N ASP A 40 0.83 -5.24 -12.92
CA ASP A 40 -0.34 -6.08 -12.67
C ASP A 40 -0.12 -7.09 -11.54
N THR A 41 1.10 -7.64 -11.44
CA THR A 41 1.39 -8.77 -10.55
C THR A 41 1.91 -8.30 -9.20
N PHE A 42 2.94 -7.45 -9.19
CA PHE A 42 3.66 -7.04 -7.98
C PHE A 42 3.25 -5.66 -7.50
N GLY A 43 2.99 -4.71 -8.42
CA GLY A 43 2.62 -3.34 -8.09
C GLY A 43 1.15 -3.16 -7.71
N ASN A 44 0.27 -4.05 -8.17
CA ASN A 44 -1.16 -3.96 -7.88
C ASN A 44 -1.48 -4.45 -6.46
N PRO A 45 -1.95 -3.59 -5.53
CA PRO A 45 -2.28 -3.99 -4.15
C PRO A 45 -3.39 -5.05 -4.06
N LEU A 46 -4.24 -5.17 -5.09
CA LEU A 46 -5.30 -6.17 -5.17
C LEU A 46 -4.80 -7.53 -5.65
N SER A 47 -3.59 -7.61 -6.19
CA SER A 47 -2.99 -8.87 -6.63
C SER A 47 -2.68 -9.79 -5.44
N THR A 48 -2.95 -11.08 -5.60
CA THR A 48 -2.53 -12.10 -4.62
C THR A 48 -1.02 -12.28 -4.55
N ALA A 49 -0.30 -11.84 -5.59
CA ALA A 49 1.14 -11.88 -5.73
C ALA A 49 1.80 -10.50 -5.52
N HIS A 50 1.05 -9.52 -4.97
CA HIS A 50 1.58 -8.20 -4.63
C HIS A 50 2.86 -8.32 -3.79
N ASP A 51 3.94 -7.68 -4.25
CA ASP A 51 5.27 -7.73 -3.64
C ASP A 51 6.04 -6.46 -4.02
N GLU A 52 6.06 -5.48 -3.12
CA GLU A 52 6.69 -4.18 -3.38
C GLU A 52 8.17 -4.30 -3.71
N ALA A 53 8.90 -5.18 -3.02
CA ALA A 53 10.35 -5.31 -3.24
C ALA A 53 10.66 -5.79 -4.66
N LYS A 54 9.90 -6.78 -5.15
CA LYS A 54 10.00 -7.24 -6.55
C LYS A 54 9.56 -6.19 -7.54
N TYR A 55 8.52 -5.42 -7.22
CA TYR A 55 8.08 -4.33 -8.09
C TYR A 55 9.17 -3.29 -8.27
N VAL A 56 9.77 -2.82 -7.17
CA VAL A 56 10.88 -1.86 -7.20
C VAL A 56 12.09 -2.43 -7.95
N GLU A 57 12.41 -3.72 -7.78
CA GLU A 57 13.50 -4.38 -8.52
C GLU A 57 13.26 -4.31 -10.03
N VAL A 58 12.08 -4.68 -10.50
CA VAL A 58 11.74 -4.62 -11.93
C VAL A 58 11.75 -3.18 -12.43
N LEU A 59 11.17 -2.23 -11.70
CA LEU A 59 11.17 -0.80 -12.08
C LEU A 59 12.59 -0.26 -12.24
N ARG A 60 13.52 -0.59 -11.34
CA ARG A 60 14.93 -0.21 -11.47
C ARG A 60 15.54 -0.80 -12.74
N ALA A 61 15.37 -2.11 -12.98
CA ALA A 61 15.90 -2.77 -14.18
C ALA A 61 15.33 -2.15 -15.48
N VAL A 62 14.06 -1.76 -15.49
CA VAL A 62 13.42 -1.07 -16.61
C VAL A 62 14.01 0.33 -16.80
N CYS A 63 14.17 1.11 -15.73
CA CYS A 63 14.75 2.46 -15.78
C CYS A 63 16.20 2.46 -16.26
N ASP A 64 16.97 1.44 -15.87
CA ASP A 64 18.40 1.31 -16.21
C ASP A 64 18.62 0.70 -17.61
N SER A 65 17.56 0.16 -18.25
CA SER A 65 17.68 -0.50 -19.55
C SER A 65 18.14 0.44 -20.66
N GLU A 66 19.20 0.07 -21.37
CA GLU A 66 19.68 0.78 -22.56
C GLU A 66 18.79 0.57 -23.81
N LEU A 67 17.84 -0.40 -23.73
CA LEU A 67 16.91 -0.71 -24.81
C LEU A 67 15.73 0.28 -24.89
N LEU A 68 15.57 1.16 -23.89
CA LEU A 68 14.53 2.19 -23.82
C LEU A 68 15.08 3.57 -24.13
N SER A 69 14.31 4.36 -24.87
CA SER A 69 14.55 5.80 -25.01
C SER A 69 14.23 6.54 -23.71
N GLU A 70 14.73 7.77 -23.55
CA GLU A 70 14.39 8.60 -22.38
C GLU A 70 12.87 8.87 -22.28
N THR A 71 12.19 8.98 -23.41
CA THR A 71 10.73 9.10 -23.45
C THR A 71 10.03 7.85 -22.88
N ASP A 72 10.51 6.65 -23.25
CA ASP A 72 9.97 5.40 -22.71
C ASP A 72 10.20 5.28 -21.19
N LYS A 73 11.31 5.84 -20.70
CA LYS A 73 11.68 5.80 -19.27
C LYS A 73 10.91 6.79 -18.39
N MET A 74 10.19 7.76 -18.96
CA MET A 74 9.48 8.76 -18.15
C MET A 74 8.48 8.11 -17.20
N ARG A 75 7.59 7.25 -17.72
CA ARG A 75 6.58 6.57 -16.90
C ARG A 75 7.18 5.64 -15.84
N PRO A 76 8.10 4.70 -16.17
CA PRO A 76 8.71 3.85 -15.15
C PRO A 76 9.51 4.63 -14.09
N LYS A 77 10.12 5.77 -14.42
CA LYS A 77 10.77 6.64 -13.43
C LYS A 77 9.76 7.22 -12.43
N LEU A 78 8.58 7.64 -12.90
CA LEU A 78 7.50 8.12 -12.03
C LEU A 78 6.97 6.99 -11.13
N LEU A 79 6.71 5.82 -11.71
CA LEU A 79 6.28 4.64 -10.95
C LEU A 79 7.31 4.22 -9.89
N LEU A 80 8.59 4.29 -10.23
CA LEU A 80 9.67 4.00 -9.28
C LEU A 80 9.71 5.02 -8.14
N ALA A 81 9.62 6.31 -8.47
CA ALA A 81 9.58 7.37 -7.46
C ALA A 81 8.39 7.16 -6.48
N ASP A 82 7.24 6.76 -7.02
CA ASP A 82 6.04 6.48 -6.24
C ASP A 82 6.20 5.22 -5.37
N ALA A 83 6.71 4.13 -5.94
CA ALA A 83 6.97 2.90 -5.21
C ALA A 83 8.04 3.05 -4.10
N LEU A 84 8.92 4.04 -4.22
CA LEU A 84 9.94 4.34 -3.20
C LEU A 84 9.42 5.14 -2.00
N LYS A 85 8.18 5.66 -2.04
CA LYS A 85 7.57 6.36 -0.90
C LYS A 85 7.27 5.36 0.23
N ASN A 86 7.58 5.72 1.46
CA ASN A 86 7.26 4.95 2.65
C ASN A 86 7.63 3.45 2.54
N GLN A 87 8.84 3.14 2.09
CA GLN A 87 9.27 1.74 1.94
C GLN A 87 9.29 1.00 3.28
N ILE A 88 9.03 -0.32 3.23
CA ILE A 88 9.13 -1.19 4.41
C ILE A 88 10.51 -1.04 5.06
N GLY A 89 10.52 -0.83 6.37
CA GLY A 89 11.72 -0.59 7.17
C GLY A 89 12.18 0.87 7.22
N THR A 90 11.65 1.78 6.38
CA THR A 90 11.92 3.22 6.47
C THR A 90 10.90 3.92 7.37
N GLN A 91 11.21 5.12 7.80
CA GLN A 91 10.27 5.95 8.54
C GLN A 91 9.17 6.44 7.60
N ALA A 92 7.90 6.25 7.98
CA ALA A 92 6.76 6.75 7.23
C ALA A 92 6.73 8.29 7.25
N ALA A 93 6.20 8.90 6.21
CA ALA A 93 5.85 10.32 6.27
C ALA A 93 4.75 10.54 7.34
N ASP A 94 4.85 11.63 8.09
CA ASP A 94 3.79 11.98 9.04
C ASP A 94 2.54 12.46 8.31
N ILE A 95 1.38 12.29 8.93
CA ILE A 95 0.09 12.75 8.42
C ILE A 95 -0.56 13.61 9.48
N GLU A 96 -0.84 14.87 9.15
CA GLU A 96 -1.75 15.70 9.93
C GLU A 96 -3.20 15.34 9.57
N TYR A 97 -4.04 15.19 10.58
CA TYR A 97 -5.47 14.95 10.41
C TYR A 97 -6.28 15.66 11.50
N VAL A 98 -7.53 15.96 11.20
CA VAL A 98 -8.46 16.50 12.19
C VAL A 98 -9.48 15.44 12.58
N THR A 99 -9.90 15.45 13.85
CA THR A 99 -10.99 14.64 14.37
C THR A 99 -12.30 15.42 14.38
N ARG A 100 -13.43 14.73 14.65
CA ARG A 100 -14.77 15.35 14.55
C ARG A 100 -15.01 16.51 15.50
N ASP A 101 -14.30 16.59 16.60
CA ASP A 101 -14.31 17.72 17.53
C ASP A 101 -13.49 18.92 17.04
N GLY A 102 -12.82 18.79 15.89
CA GLY A 102 -12.00 19.82 15.27
C GLY A 102 -10.56 19.85 15.76
N SER A 103 -10.15 18.90 16.61
CA SER A 103 -8.78 18.80 17.10
C SER A 103 -7.85 18.30 15.99
N ALA A 104 -6.68 18.95 15.85
CA ALA A 104 -5.61 18.49 14.95
C ALA A 104 -4.71 17.49 15.68
N HIS A 105 -4.31 16.47 14.95
CA HIS A 105 -3.46 15.38 15.42
C HIS A 105 -2.48 14.98 14.32
N HIS A 106 -1.44 14.25 14.70
CA HIS A 106 -0.46 13.64 13.82
C HIS A 106 -0.43 12.13 14.00
N ILE A 107 -0.10 11.39 12.93
CA ILE A 107 0.16 9.94 13.06
C ILE A 107 1.32 9.70 14.04
N TYR A 108 2.24 10.64 14.13
CA TYR A 108 3.38 10.56 15.05
C TYR A 108 3.01 10.74 16.51
N ASP A 109 1.83 11.28 16.84
CA ASP A 109 1.34 11.41 18.23
C ASP A 109 1.01 10.05 18.85
N SER A 110 0.77 9.02 18.06
CA SER A 110 0.49 7.68 18.57
C SER A 110 1.64 7.13 19.39
N THR A 111 1.35 6.74 20.61
CA THR A 111 2.30 6.09 21.53
C THR A 111 2.16 4.58 21.60
N ALA A 112 1.22 4.01 20.81
CA ALA A 112 1.02 2.57 20.74
C ALA A 112 2.23 1.88 20.09
N PRO A 113 2.54 0.63 20.49
CA PRO A 113 3.59 -0.18 19.86
C PRO A 113 3.39 -0.34 18.35
N LEU A 114 2.14 -0.38 17.91
CA LEU A 114 1.75 -0.46 16.50
C LEU A 114 0.72 0.61 16.16
N THR A 115 0.84 1.21 14.97
CA THR A 115 -0.15 2.15 14.42
C THR A 115 -0.61 1.62 13.06
N LEU A 116 -1.91 1.34 12.93
CA LEU A 116 -2.53 0.93 11.66
C LEU A 116 -3.22 2.14 11.05
N ILE A 117 -2.74 2.56 9.89
CA ILE A 117 -3.39 3.59 9.07
C ILE A 117 -4.33 2.88 8.11
N TYR A 118 -5.57 3.33 8.04
CA TYR A 118 -6.61 2.84 7.15
C TYR A 118 -7.08 3.99 6.25
N PHE A 119 -6.54 4.09 5.05
CA PHE A 119 -7.00 5.03 4.04
C PHE A 119 -8.33 4.56 3.48
N ASN A 120 -9.32 5.44 3.48
CA ASN A 120 -10.68 5.09 3.13
C ASN A 120 -11.46 6.28 2.55
N ASP A 121 -12.56 5.95 1.87
CA ASP A 121 -13.53 6.91 1.39
C ASP A 121 -14.93 6.42 1.80
N PRO A 122 -15.77 7.27 2.43
CA PRO A 122 -17.15 6.94 2.77
C PRO A 122 -18.02 6.50 1.58
N ASP A 123 -17.75 7.02 0.40
CA ASP A 123 -18.51 6.74 -0.82
C ASP A 123 -17.98 5.52 -1.60
N CYS A 124 -16.96 4.86 -1.07
CA CYS A 124 -16.35 3.67 -1.65
C CYS A 124 -16.99 2.37 -1.10
N GLU A 125 -17.63 1.58 -1.95
CA GLU A 125 -18.28 0.31 -1.55
C GLU A 125 -17.32 -0.70 -0.92
N SER A 126 -16.10 -0.82 -1.45
CA SER A 126 -15.07 -1.71 -0.89
C SER A 126 -14.58 -1.23 0.47
N CYS A 127 -14.48 0.07 0.70
CA CYS A 127 -14.16 0.66 2.00
C CYS A 127 -15.24 0.36 3.02
N GLU A 128 -16.52 0.48 2.64
CA GLU A 128 -17.65 0.15 3.51
C GLU A 128 -17.65 -1.33 3.92
N LYS A 129 -17.40 -2.24 2.97
CA LYS A 129 -17.26 -3.68 3.27
C LYS A 129 -16.14 -3.96 4.28
N VAL A 130 -15.00 -3.30 4.11
CA VAL A 130 -13.87 -3.44 5.04
C VAL A 130 -14.20 -2.83 6.40
N LYS A 131 -14.83 -1.66 6.44
CA LYS A 131 -15.26 -0.99 7.68
C LYS A 131 -16.22 -1.86 8.50
N ASN A 132 -17.19 -2.52 7.84
CA ASN A 132 -18.11 -3.45 8.49
C ASN A 132 -17.40 -4.66 9.08
N ARG A 133 -16.34 -5.14 8.43
CA ARG A 133 -15.50 -6.21 8.97
C ARG A 133 -14.61 -5.75 10.12
N LEU A 134 -14.11 -4.52 10.05
CA LEU A 134 -13.38 -3.90 11.17
C LEU A 134 -14.29 -3.83 12.39
N ASP A 135 -15.54 -3.39 12.25
CA ASP A 135 -16.50 -3.24 13.37
C ASP A 135 -16.70 -4.53 14.17
N THR A 136 -16.62 -5.69 13.52
CA THR A 136 -16.81 -7.00 14.15
C THR A 136 -15.50 -7.74 14.46
N CYS A 137 -14.33 -7.13 14.20
CA CYS A 137 -13.04 -7.78 14.34
C CYS A 137 -12.54 -7.78 15.80
N THR A 138 -12.86 -8.80 16.57
CA THR A 138 -12.47 -8.93 17.98
C THR A 138 -10.95 -8.91 18.19
N THR A 139 -10.16 -9.42 17.24
CA THR A 139 -8.69 -9.39 17.30
C THR A 139 -8.15 -7.97 17.36
N LEU A 140 -8.69 -7.07 16.52
CA LEU A 140 -8.28 -5.66 16.51
C LEU A 140 -8.81 -4.93 17.74
N GLN A 141 -10.09 -5.15 18.11
CA GLN A 141 -10.69 -4.58 19.32
C GLN A 141 -9.86 -4.90 20.56
N ASN A 142 -9.45 -6.16 20.73
CA ASN A 142 -8.63 -6.58 21.88
C ASN A 142 -7.25 -5.91 21.87
N LYS A 143 -6.57 -5.86 20.71
CA LYS A 143 -5.24 -5.20 20.62
C LYS A 143 -5.33 -3.71 20.94
N VAL A 144 -6.40 -3.03 20.53
CA VAL A 144 -6.63 -1.62 20.87
C VAL A 144 -6.96 -1.45 22.35
N ALA A 145 -7.84 -2.29 22.92
CA ALA A 145 -8.15 -2.28 24.35
C ALA A 145 -6.92 -2.54 25.22
N GLU A 146 -5.99 -3.39 24.77
CA GLU A 146 -4.71 -3.67 25.41
C GLU A 146 -3.65 -2.57 25.17
N LYS A 147 -3.99 -1.50 24.43
CA LYS A 147 -3.07 -0.40 24.04
C LYS A 147 -1.83 -0.88 23.25
N ARG A 148 -1.96 -1.99 22.55
CA ARG A 148 -0.90 -2.56 21.70
C ARG A 148 -1.01 -2.11 20.24
N LEU A 149 -2.16 -1.57 19.86
CA LEU A 149 -2.47 -1.09 18.52
C LEU A 149 -3.30 0.18 18.62
N GLU A 150 -2.99 1.18 17.84
CA GLU A 150 -3.87 2.29 17.52
C GLU A 150 -4.29 2.20 16.05
N ILE A 151 -5.54 2.50 15.75
CA ILE A 151 -6.05 2.47 14.38
C ILE A 151 -6.59 3.84 14.04
N VAL A 152 -6.06 4.43 12.96
CA VAL A 152 -6.48 5.73 12.45
C VAL A 152 -7.03 5.54 11.04
N GLY A 153 -8.32 5.76 10.87
CA GLY A 153 -8.95 5.85 9.55
C GLY A 153 -8.72 7.25 8.99
N ILE A 154 -8.06 7.35 7.85
CA ILE A 154 -7.78 8.63 7.19
C ILE A 154 -8.63 8.78 5.94
N TYR A 155 -9.46 9.82 5.93
CA TYR A 155 -10.16 10.30 4.76
C TYR A 155 -9.32 11.38 4.07
N THR A 156 -9.10 11.24 2.76
CA THR A 156 -8.15 12.07 2.01
C THR A 156 -8.81 13.07 1.05
N LEU A 157 -10.12 12.91 0.78
CA LEU A 157 -10.82 13.79 -0.16
C LEU A 157 -11.41 15.03 0.52
N ASP A 158 -11.80 16.03 -0.28
CA ASP A 158 -12.34 17.30 0.19
C ASP A 158 -13.88 17.29 0.26
N ASN A 159 -14.45 16.40 1.10
CA ASN A 159 -15.88 16.38 1.38
C ASN A 159 -16.13 16.20 2.87
N GLU A 160 -16.13 17.33 3.58
CA GLU A 160 -16.34 17.36 5.04
C GLU A 160 -17.65 16.71 5.45
N GLN A 161 -18.72 16.87 4.66
CA GLN A 161 -20.03 16.33 4.99
C GLN A 161 -20.05 14.80 4.87
N ALA A 162 -19.44 14.23 3.83
CA ALA A 162 -19.29 12.79 3.67
C ALA A 162 -18.48 12.20 4.83
N TRP A 163 -17.35 12.80 5.19
CA TRP A 163 -16.55 12.40 6.33
C TRP A 163 -17.34 12.48 7.67
N LYS A 164 -18.02 13.61 7.94
CA LYS A 164 -18.81 13.79 9.17
C LYS A 164 -19.97 12.81 9.30
N SER A 165 -20.60 12.44 8.18
CA SER A 165 -21.71 11.49 8.17
C SER A 165 -21.25 10.03 8.29
N SER A 166 -20.00 9.74 7.97
CA SER A 166 -19.42 8.40 8.01
C SER A 166 -19.41 7.84 9.43
N LYS A 167 -19.92 6.61 9.60
CA LYS A 167 -19.86 5.91 10.88
C LYS A 167 -18.62 5.04 10.93
N PHE A 168 -17.87 5.16 12.02
CA PHE A 168 -16.71 4.32 12.30
C PHE A 168 -16.92 3.51 13.58
N PRO A 169 -16.30 2.33 13.69
CA PRO A 169 -16.18 1.61 14.96
C PRO A 169 -15.56 2.52 16.04
N THR A 170 -16.09 2.47 17.25
CA THR A 170 -15.69 3.39 18.33
C THR A 170 -14.22 3.27 18.77
N TYR A 171 -13.58 2.16 18.44
CA TYR A 171 -12.19 1.90 18.75
C TYR A 171 -11.21 2.36 17.64
N ILE A 172 -11.74 2.96 16.54
CA ILE A 172 -10.96 3.51 15.43
C ILE A 172 -11.08 5.03 15.44
N ILE A 173 -9.99 5.74 15.41
CA ILE A 173 -9.94 7.19 15.26
C ILE A 173 -10.39 7.52 13.83
N ASN A 174 -11.44 8.35 13.68
CA ASN A 174 -11.88 8.82 12.37
C ASN A 174 -11.25 10.18 12.07
N GLY A 175 -10.17 10.18 11.32
CA GLY A 175 -9.39 11.34 10.92
C GLY A 175 -9.71 11.80 9.49
N TRP A 176 -9.58 13.09 9.27
CA TRP A 176 -9.67 13.73 7.97
C TRP A 176 -8.39 14.52 7.66
N ASN A 177 -7.71 14.20 6.57
CA ASN A 177 -6.58 15.00 6.05
C ASN A 177 -7.14 16.25 5.37
N LYS A 178 -7.64 17.19 6.19
CA LYS A 178 -8.38 18.38 5.79
C LYS A 178 -7.60 19.28 4.84
N ASN A 179 -6.30 19.39 5.06
CA ASN A 179 -5.42 20.25 4.26
C ASN A 179 -4.98 19.58 2.95
N GLN A 180 -5.34 18.32 2.74
CA GLN A 180 -4.93 17.51 1.58
C GLN A 180 -3.40 17.42 1.42
N ASP A 181 -2.64 17.47 2.52
CA ASP A 181 -1.17 17.46 2.50
C ASP A 181 -0.62 16.17 1.89
N ILE A 182 -1.34 15.07 2.03
CA ILE A 182 -0.96 13.77 1.44
C ILE A 182 -0.89 13.89 -0.08
N GLU A 183 -1.90 14.50 -0.69
CA GLU A 183 -1.98 14.68 -2.15
C GLU A 183 -1.06 15.82 -2.62
N GLN A 184 -1.11 16.98 -1.95
CA GLN A 184 -0.32 18.15 -2.34
C GLN A 184 1.19 17.92 -2.27
N ASN A 185 1.65 17.16 -1.27
CA ASN A 185 3.06 16.83 -1.08
C ASN A 185 3.43 15.43 -1.61
N GLU A 186 2.46 14.73 -2.20
CA GLU A 186 2.65 13.37 -2.73
C GLU A 186 3.33 12.41 -1.73
N THR A 187 2.98 12.52 -0.44
CA THR A 187 3.68 11.80 0.63
C THR A 187 3.36 10.32 0.68
N TYR A 188 2.17 9.92 0.24
CA TYR A 188 1.74 8.53 0.12
C TYR A 188 1.27 8.22 -1.29
N SER A 189 1.54 7.01 -1.78
CA SER A 189 0.89 6.46 -2.95
C SER A 189 -0.42 5.80 -2.53
N LEU A 190 -1.53 6.19 -3.16
CA LEU A 190 -2.87 5.65 -2.87
C LEU A 190 -3.54 5.17 -4.15
N PRO A 191 -3.01 4.12 -4.81
CA PRO A 191 -3.48 3.67 -6.12
C PRO A 191 -4.90 3.07 -6.07
N THR A 192 -5.36 2.70 -4.90
CA THR A 192 -6.70 2.16 -4.66
C THR A 192 -7.13 2.41 -3.21
N LEU A 193 -8.45 2.34 -2.96
CA LEU A 193 -9.01 2.31 -1.60
C LEU A 193 -9.92 1.08 -1.45
N PRO A 194 -9.97 0.47 -0.26
CA PRO A 194 -9.22 0.80 0.95
C PRO A 194 -7.75 0.40 0.85
N LEU A 195 -6.89 1.06 1.64
CA LEU A 195 -5.48 0.74 1.73
C LEU A 195 -4.97 0.83 3.17
N PHE A 196 -4.07 -0.06 3.55
CA PHE A 196 -3.51 -0.12 4.90
C PHE A 196 -2.01 0.09 4.90
N TYR A 197 -1.54 0.80 5.91
CA TYR A 197 -0.16 0.86 6.33
C TYR A 197 -0.06 0.46 7.80
N LEU A 198 0.94 -0.33 8.15
CA LEU A 198 1.23 -0.67 9.55
C LEU A 198 2.60 -0.11 9.91
N LEU A 199 2.67 0.59 11.03
CA LEU A 199 3.89 1.22 11.54
C LEU A 199 4.25 0.64 12.90
N ASP A 200 5.56 0.57 13.20
CA ASP A 200 6.06 0.26 14.53
C ASP A 200 6.03 1.50 15.46
N SER A 201 6.51 1.34 16.70
CA SER A 201 6.60 2.42 17.70
C SER A 201 7.50 3.58 17.26
N ASN A 202 8.46 3.34 16.37
CA ASN A 202 9.34 4.36 15.80
C ASN A 202 8.80 4.93 14.49
N LYS A 203 7.55 4.60 14.14
CA LYS A 203 6.91 4.97 12.87
C LYS A 203 7.61 4.42 11.63
N LYS A 204 8.34 3.32 11.77
CA LYS A 204 8.85 2.58 10.61
C LYS A 204 7.75 1.73 10.00
N VAL A 205 7.72 1.70 8.69
CA VAL A 205 6.74 0.93 7.91
C VAL A 205 7.00 -0.57 8.06
N LEU A 206 6.01 -1.31 8.52
CA LEU A 206 6.00 -2.77 8.64
C LEU A 206 5.19 -3.42 7.51
N LEU A 207 4.08 -2.78 7.12
CA LEU A 207 3.27 -3.14 5.94
C LEU A 207 2.97 -1.87 5.17
N LYS A 208 3.00 -1.98 3.84
CA LYS A 208 2.73 -0.90 2.90
C LYS A 208 1.76 -1.38 1.82
N ASP A 209 0.92 -0.47 1.33
CA ASP A 209 0.03 -0.66 0.19
C ASP A 209 -0.84 -1.92 0.28
N GLU A 210 -1.25 -2.27 1.49
CA GLU A 210 -1.98 -3.51 1.73
C GLU A 210 -3.49 -3.28 1.59
N ALA A 211 -4.10 -3.81 0.53
CA ALA A 211 -5.55 -3.70 0.29
C ALA A 211 -6.37 -4.79 1.01
N SER A 212 -5.71 -5.81 1.58
CA SER A 212 -6.39 -6.96 2.20
C SER A 212 -6.31 -6.94 3.71
N LEU A 213 -7.44 -6.69 4.38
CA LEU A 213 -7.54 -6.83 5.83
C LEU A 213 -7.08 -8.21 6.34
N ASN A 214 -7.27 -9.28 5.56
CA ASN A 214 -6.81 -10.61 5.95
C ASN A 214 -5.28 -10.70 6.03
N ARG A 215 -4.55 -9.98 5.16
CA ARG A 215 -3.09 -9.96 5.22
C ARG A 215 -2.61 -9.14 6.42
N VAL A 216 -3.25 -8.02 6.72
CA VAL A 216 -3.00 -7.25 7.95
C VAL A 216 -3.18 -8.12 9.19
N LEU A 217 -4.30 -8.84 9.29
CA LEU A 217 -4.60 -9.72 10.42
C LEU A 217 -3.59 -10.86 10.56
N ARG A 218 -3.16 -11.47 9.46
CA ARG A 218 -2.10 -12.49 9.48
C ARG A 218 -0.77 -11.93 10.00
N TYR A 219 -0.40 -10.75 9.58
CA TYR A 219 0.81 -10.08 10.07
C TYR A 219 0.74 -9.87 11.58
N LEU A 220 -0.36 -9.27 12.05
CA LEU A 220 -0.59 -8.99 13.47
C LEU A 220 -0.68 -10.26 14.34
N HIS A 221 -1.06 -11.41 13.77
CA HIS A 221 -1.07 -12.69 14.46
C HIS A 221 0.35 -13.26 14.62
N ASN A 222 1.16 -13.19 13.57
CA ASN A 222 2.52 -13.73 13.57
C ASN A 222 3.47 -12.89 14.44
N ASP A 223 3.22 -11.59 14.59
CA ASP A 223 4.02 -10.69 15.43
C ASP A 223 3.80 -10.93 16.93
N THR A 224 2.66 -11.49 17.33
CA THR A 224 2.37 -11.84 18.73
C THR A 224 3.11 -13.08 19.23
N THR A 225 3.85 -13.77 18.37
CA THR A 225 4.61 -14.99 18.71
C THR A 225 6.10 -14.73 18.87
N LYS A 226 6.54 -13.48 18.79
CA LYS A 226 7.91 -13.04 19.11
C LYS A 226 7.92 -12.20 20.38
#